data_2d0a75377ac7ba670f04af21c971c601
#
_entry.id   2d0a75377ac7ba670f04af21c971c601
#
_cell.length_a   1.000
_cell.length_b   1.000
_cell.length_c   1.000
_cell.angle_alpha   90.00
_cell.angle_beta   90.00
_cell.angle_gamma   90.00
#
_symmetry.space_group_name_H-M   'P 1'
#
loop_
_entity.id
_entity.type
_entity.pdbx_description
1 polymer ?
#
loop_
_entity_poly.entity_id
_entity_poly.type
_entity_poly.pdbx_seq_one_letter_code
_entity_poly.pdbx_strand_id
1 'polypeptide(L)'
;MRVCIVGASGKLGQHMVRLALDRGYEVVGVCREQSVVKLDAFEGRITVVPGATDERDVIERAVAGCDGVLVVLVPRGVHQYASGTAQAVLDYAPAGARLVFSCGWHITLDGQDVYSWKLKALVKIAGPIARLARFADLDDQVEACRRVFASDTRWTVVRGSDLEEGESQGLPVWSRHVGDPILQSNITRRVDFALFMVAALENDELIHQAPAIVGRQTPSSLAYATGP
;
A
#
# COMPACT_ATOMS: atom_id res chain seq x y z
N MET A 1 -8.96 1.40 -17.96
CA MET A 1 -8.89 2.07 -16.65
C MET A 1 -7.67 2.96 -16.62
N ARG A 2 -7.79 4.19 -16.13
CA ARG A 2 -6.68 5.10 -15.87
C ARG A 2 -6.34 5.06 -14.38
N VAL A 3 -5.08 4.79 -14.04
CA VAL A 3 -4.66 4.54 -12.65
C VAL A 3 -3.50 5.44 -12.27
N CYS A 4 -3.63 6.16 -11.15
CA CYS A 4 -2.53 6.89 -10.55
C CYS A 4 -1.80 6.01 -9.53
N ILE A 5 -0.47 5.99 -9.56
CA ILE A 5 0.38 5.28 -8.60
C ILE A 5 1.24 6.30 -7.84
N VAL A 6 0.86 6.58 -6.61
CA VAL A 6 1.57 7.49 -5.72
C VAL A 6 2.72 6.74 -5.04
N GLY A 7 3.95 7.17 -5.32
CA GLY A 7 5.16 6.47 -4.93
C GLY A 7 5.67 5.48 -5.99
N ALA A 8 5.39 5.74 -7.27
CA ALA A 8 5.67 4.88 -8.41
C ALA A 8 7.15 4.45 -8.52
N SER A 9 8.11 5.32 -8.17
CA SER A 9 9.55 5.03 -8.25
C SER A 9 10.10 4.14 -7.13
N GLY A 10 9.29 3.83 -6.12
CA GLY A 10 9.65 2.90 -5.04
C GLY A 10 9.68 1.44 -5.55
N LYS A 11 10.35 0.54 -4.82
CA LYS A 11 10.40 -0.89 -5.19
C LYS A 11 9.00 -1.49 -5.38
N LEU A 12 8.06 -1.22 -4.47
CA LEU A 12 6.67 -1.66 -4.57
C LEU A 12 5.96 -0.96 -5.73
N GLY A 13 6.17 0.37 -5.88
CA GLY A 13 5.57 1.17 -6.93
C GLY A 13 5.92 0.70 -8.34
N GLN A 14 7.19 0.35 -8.59
CA GLN A 14 7.62 -0.17 -9.89
C GLN A 14 6.96 -1.51 -10.26
N HIS A 15 6.73 -2.39 -9.27
CA HIS A 15 5.95 -3.61 -9.50
C HIS A 15 4.49 -3.28 -9.84
N MET A 16 3.87 -2.32 -9.14
CA MET A 16 2.51 -1.89 -9.46
C MET A 16 2.41 -1.27 -10.86
N VAL A 17 3.40 -0.43 -11.26
CA VAL A 17 3.46 0.13 -12.63
C VAL A 17 3.47 -0.98 -13.66
N ARG A 18 4.36 -1.96 -13.52
CA ARG A 18 4.45 -3.10 -14.45
C ARG A 18 3.14 -3.86 -14.53
N LEU A 19 2.59 -4.26 -13.38
CA LEU A 19 1.36 -5.04 -13.32
C LEU A 19 0.13 -4.28 -13.83
N ALA A 20 0.06 -2.97 -13.65
CA ALA A 20 -0.98 -2.12 -14.21
C ALA A 20 -0.88 -2.03 -15.74
N LEU A 21 0.34 -1.84 -16.28
CA LEU A 21 0.60 -1.86 -17.71
C LEU A 21 0.27 -3.22 -18.35
N ASP A 22 0.60 -4.33 -17.67
CA ASP A 22 0.30 -5.69 -18.14
C ASP A 22 -1.21 -5.96 -18.22
N ARG A 23 -2.02 -5.22 -17.44
CA ARG A 23 -3.50 -5.21 -17.53
C ARG A 23 -4.06 -4.24 -18.58
N GLY A 24 -3.20 -3.54 -19.31
CA GLY A 24 -3.60 -2.55 -20.30
C GLY A 24 -4.14 -1.25 -19.69
N TYR A 25 -3.78 -0.92 -18.45
CA TYR A 25 -4.17 0.35 -17.83
C TYR A 25 -3.28 1.50 -18.33
N GLU A 26 -3.88 2.68 -18.45
CA GLU A 26 -3.15 3.93 -18.56
C GLU A 26 -2.61 4.31 -17.18
N VAL A 27 -1.29 4.51 -17.07
CA VAL A 27 -0.64 4.71 -15.77
C VAL A 27 -0.10 6.13 -15.64
N VAL A 28 -0.46 6.78 -14.54
CA VAL A 28 0.14 8.04 -14.07
C VAL A 28 0.97 7.73 -12.82
N GLY A 29 2.27 8.03 -12.86
CA GLY A 29 3.19 7.75 -11.75
C GLY A 29 3.61 9.03 -11.04
N VAL A 30 3.41 9.12 -9.71
CA VAL A 30 3.92 10.22 -8.87
C VAL A 30 5.20 9.77 -8.18
N CYS A 31 6.25 10.56 -8.30
CA CYS A 31 7.49 10.37 -7.57
C CYS A 31 8.28 11.67 -7.47
N ARG A 32 9.20 11.76 -6.49
CA ARG A 32 10.07 12.91 -6.35
C ARG A 32 10.96 13.10 -7.59
N GLU A 33 11.26 14.33 -7.98
CA GLU A 33 12.07 14.67 -9.17
C GLU A 33 13.34 13.84 -9.27
N GLN A 34 14.15 13.75 -8.21
CA GLN A 34 15.39 12.98 -8.20
C GLN A 34 15.18 11.46 -8.34
N SER A 35 13.96 10.99 -8.34
CA SER A 35 13.62 9.57 -8.46
C SER A 35 12.99 9.20 -9.81
N VAL A 36 12.79 10.16 -10.71
CA VAL A 36 12.20 9.94 -12.04
C VAL A 36 13.04 8.94 -12.84
N VAL A 37 14.34 9.03 -12.77
CA VAL A 37 15.29 8.10 -13.43
C VAL A 37 15.03 6.63 -13.10
N LYS A 38 14.42 6.33 -11.97
CA LYS A 38 14.06 4.95 -11.59
C LYS A 38 12.88 4.38 -12.38
N LEU A 39 12.21 5.24 -13.15
CA LEU A 39 11.08 4.88 -14.01
C LEU A 39 11.46 4.83 -15.50
N ASP A 40 12.73 5.00 -15.87
CA ASP A 40 13.23 4.98 -17.26
C ASP A 40 12.85 3.71 -18.02
N ALA A 41 12.77 2.56 -17.31
CA ALA A 41 12.30 1.30 -17.88
C ALA A 41 10.83 1.36 -18.38
N PHE A 42 10.08 2.39 -18.02
CA PHE A 42 8.68 2.60 -18.42
C PHE A 42 8.51 3.85 -19.30
N GLU A 43 9.61 4.45 -19.77
CA GLU A 43 9.58 5.65 -20.60
C GLU A 43 8.65 5.47 -21.80
N GLY A 44 7.84 6.48 -22.10
CA GLY A 44 6.85 6.46 -23.17
C GLY A 44 5.62 5.56 -22.91
N ARG A 45 5.60 4.80 -21.82
CA ARG A 45 4.48 3.90 -21.45
C ARG A 45 3.62 4.43 -20.30
N ILE A 46 4.15 5.40 -19.55
CA ILE A 46 3.46 6.02 -18.42
C ILE A 46 3.60 7.53 -18.49
N THR A 47 2.68 8.25 -17.85
CA THR A 47 2.82 9.67 -17.58
C THR A 47 3.45 9.85 -16.20
N VAL A 48 4.58 10.56 -16.10
CA VAL A 48 5.22 10.85 -14.82
C VAL A 48 4.87 12.27 -14.37
N VAL A 49 4.38 12.41 -13.15
CA VAL A 49 4.16 13.69 -12.47
C VAL A 49 5.22 13.80 -11.36
N PRO A 50 6.29 14.56 -11.58
CA PRO A 50 7.33 14.76 -10.59
C PRO A 50 6.87 15.69 -9.46
N GLY A 51 7.29 15.37 -8.23
CA GLY A 51 7.00 16.13 -7.01
C GLY A 51 6.93 15.23 -5.78
N ALA A 52 6.81 15.82 -4.60
CA ALA A 52 6.63 15.04 -3.37
C ALA A 52 5.18 14.53 -3.27
N THR A 53 4.98 13.38 -2.67
CA THR A 53 3.66 12.74 -2.61
C THR A 53 2.70 13.41 -1.62
N ASP A 54 3.19 14.28 -0.76
CA ASP A 54 2.43 15.12 0.18
C ASP A 54 2.16 16.54 -0.35
N GLU A 55 2.70 16.90 -1.53
CA GLU A 55 2.39 18.15 -2.22
C GLU A 55 1.00 18.06 -2.87
N ARG A 56 0.10 18.90 -2.40
CA ARG A 56 -1.31 18.86 -2.77
C ARG A 56 -1.56 19.08 -4.26
N ASP A 57 -0.91 20.05 -4.87
CA ASP A 57 -1.03 20.39 -6.30
C ASP A 57 -0.46 19.29 -7.21
N VAL A 58 0.57 18.57 -6.75
CA VAL A 58 1.12 17.40 -7.45
C VAL A 58 0.11 16.27 -7.46
N ILE A 59 -0.52 15.98 -6.33
CA ILE A 59 -1.55 14.93 -6.24
C ILE A 59 -2.78 15.32 -7.05
N GLU A 60 -3.28 16.57 -6.93
CA GLU A 60 -4.43 17.06 -7.69
C GLU A 60 -4.26 16.82 -9.20
N ARG A 61 -3.11 17.22 -9.74
CA ARG A 61 -2.80 17.02 -11.17
C ARG A 61 -2.69 15.52 -11.55
N ALA A 62 -2.11 14.73 -10.66
CA ALA A 62 -1.86 13.32 -10.95
C ALA A 62 -3.11 12.45 -10.93
N VAL A 63 -4.04 12.71 -10.02
CA VAL A 63 -5.27 11.91 -9.86
C VAL A 63 -6.40 12.35 -10.79
N ALA A 64 -6.23 13.48 -11.49
CA ALA A 64 -7.26 14.02 -12.37
C ALA A 64 -7.67 13.02 -13.45
N GLY A 65 -8.96 12.68 -13.49
CA GLY A 65 -9.54 11.73 -14.43
C GLY A 65 -9.10 10.27 -14.24
N CYS A 66 -8.54 9.91 -13.09
CA CYS A 66 -8.20 8.53 -12.78
C CYS A 66 -9.41 7.76 -12.23
N ASP A 67 -9.57 6.52 -12.68
CA ASP A 67 -10.58 5.58 -12.20
C ASP A 67 -10.14 4.92 -10.89
N GLY A 68 -8.82 4.85 -10.67
CA GLY A 68 -8.23 4.24 -9.48
C GLY A 68 -6.94 4.92 -9.05
N VAL A 69 -6.64 4.86 -7.75
CA VAL A 69 -5.42 5.40 -7.15
C VAL A 69 -4.79 4.35 -6.23
N LEU A 70 -3.54 3.98 -6.52
CA LEU A 70 -2.70 3.12 -5.69
C LEU A 70 -1.73 3.99 -4.89
N VAL A 71 -1.74 3.89 -3.58
CA VAL A 71 -0.96 4.77 -2.70
C VAL A 71 -0.01 3.94 -1.83
N VAL A 72 1.28 4.19 -1.96
CA VAL A 72 2.29 3.61 -1.08
C VAL A 72 2.49 4.54 0.11
N LEU A 73 1.83 4.25 1.24
CA LEU A 73 2.04 4.98 2.48
C LEU A 73 3.34 4.51 3.14
N VAL A 74 4.40 5.27 2.93
CA VAL A 74 5.70 4.99 3.54
C VAL A 74 5.79 5.74 4.88
N PRO A 75 6.13 5.07 5.98
CA PRO A 75 6.37 5.73 7.26
C PRO A 75 7.75 6.41 7.26
N ARG A 76 7.93 7.41 6.38
CA ARG A 76 9.18 8.18 6.37
C ARG A 76 9.21 9.16 7.54
N GLY A 77 10.40 9.37 8.10
CA GLY A 77 10.63 10.29 9.21
C GLY A 77 10.51 11.78 8.85
N VAL A 78 9.67 12.13 7.88
CA VAL A 78 9.25 13.49 7.58
C VAL A 78 7.89 13.69 8.22
N HIS A 79 7.75 14.76 8.99
CA HIS A 79 6.52 15.05 9.72
C HIS A 79 5.32 15.15 8.78
N GLN A 80 4.25 14.42 9.08
CA GLN A 80 2.99 14.38 8.32
C GLN A 80 3.11 13.93 6.86
N TYR A 81 4.15 13.19 6.50
CA TYR A 81 4.34 12.76 5.12
C TYR A 81 3.27 11.75 4.65
N ALA A 82 3.01 10.71 5.45
CA ALA A 82 2.00 9.70 5.12
C ALA A 82 0.58 10.28 5.24
N SER A 83 0.30 11.02 6.31
CA SER A 83 -1.01 11.64 6.54
C SER A 83 -1.31 12.76 5.54
N GLY A 84 -0.31 13.54 5.14
CA GLY A 84 -0.43 14.56 4.08
C GLY A 84 -0.73 13.93 2.72
N THR A 85 -0.01 12.86 2.36
CA THR A 85 -0.27 12.09 1.13
C THR A 85 -1.69 11.52 1.11
N ALA A 86 -2.11 10.86 2.20
CA ALA A 86 -3.45 10.29 2.29
C ALA A 86 -4.53 11.38 2.17
N GLN A 87 -4.37 12.51 2.88
CA GLN A 87 -5.32 13.62 2.82
C GLN A 87 -5.43 14.22 1.42
N ALA A 88 -4.31 14.45 0.74
CA ALA A 88 -4.32 14.99 -0.61
C ALA A 88 -5.07 14.04 -1.59
N VAL A 89 -4.83 12.73 -1.48
CA VAL A 89 -5.55 11.75 -2.31
C VAL A 89 -7.05 11.75 -2.00
N LEU A 90 -7.45 11.80 -0.73
CA LEU A 90 -8.86 11.84 -0.34
C LEU A 90 -9.58 13.10 -0.83
N ASP A 91 -8.88 14.24 -0.84
CA ASP A 91 -9.46 15.52 -1.23
C ASP A 91 -9.60 15.68 -2.76
N TYR A 92 -8.69 15.10 -3.54
CA TYR A 92 -8.61 15.37 -4.98
C TYR A 92 -8.92 14.18 -5.88
N ALA A 93 -8.97 12.96 -5.37
CA ALA A 93 -9.36 11.82 -6.19
C ALA A 93 -10.80 12.00 -6.72
N PRO A 94 -11.07 11.65 -7.99
CA PRO A 94 -12.41 11.78 -8.56
C PRO A 94 -13.44 11.02 -7.72
N ALA A 95 -14.65 11.58 -7.63
CA ALA A 95 -15.76 10.91 -6.98
C ALA A 95 -16.01 9.53 -7.62
N GLY A 96 -16.04 8.49 -6.80
CA GLY A 96 -16.19 7.10 -7.26
C GLY A 96 -14.90 6.40 -7.67
N ALA A 97 -13.76 7.08 -7.71
CA ALA A 97 -12.47 6.43 -7.93
C ALA A 97 -12.19 5.37 -6.86
N ARG A 98 -11.53 4.28 -7.27
CA ARG A 98 -11.14 3.19 -6.37
C ARG A 98 -9.81 3.52 -5.71
N LEU A 99 -9.77 3.65 -4.39
CA LEU A 99 -8.57 4.04 -3.65
C LEU A 99 -7.98 2.83 -2.90
N VAL A 100 -6.73 2.48 -3.17
CA VAL A 100 -6.04 1.36 -2.51
C VAL A 100 -4.75 1.86 -1.88
N PHE A 101 -4.69 1.81 -0.56
CA PHE A 101 -3.55 2.24 0.23
C PHE A 101 -2.78 1.05 0.77
N SER A 102 -1.45 1.15 0.87
CA SER A 102 -0.62 0.15 1.53
C SER A 102 -0.19 0.62 2.91
N CYS A 103 -0.16 -0.28 3.88
CA CYS A 103 0.44 -0.03 5.19
C CYS A 103 1.00 -1.32 5.80
N GLY A 104 1.49 -1.25 7.03
CA GLY A 104 1.98 -2.41 7.76
C GLY A 104 0.89 -3.07 8.64
N TRP A 105 1.17 -4.27 9.12
CA TRP A 105 0.27 -5.02 10.02
C TRP A 105 0.01 -4.34 11.37
N HIS A 106 0.80 -3.35 11.77
CA HIS A 106 0.57 -2.58 13.00
C HIS A 106 -0.68 -1.69 12.94
N ILE A 107 -1.26 -1.51 11.76
CA ILE A 107 -2.52 -0.77 11.57
C ILE A 107 -3.70 -1.71 11.85
N THR A 108 -4.65 -1.27 12.65
CA THR A 108 -5.91 -1.98 12.93
C THR A 108 -7.10 -1.14 12.47
N LEU A 109 -8.14 -1.80 11.97
CA LEU A 109 -9.39 -1.14 11.58
C LEU A 109 -10.38 -1.08 12.76
N ASP A 110 -10.52 -2.18 13.49
CA ASP A 110 -11.56 -2.38 14.51
C ASP A 110 -11.00 -2.79 15.88
N GLY A 111 -9.67 -2.87 16.02
CA GLY A 111 -9.01 -3.25 17.26
C GLY A 111 -9.05 -4.74 17.60
N GLN A 112 -9.55 -5.61 16.71
CA GLN A 112 -9.66 -7.05 16.95
C GLN A 112 -8.39 -7.84 16.55
N ASP A 113 -7.37 -7.14 16.03
CA ASP A 113 -6.10 -7.75 15.66
C ASP A 113 -5.35 -8.31 16.88
N VAL A 114 -4.87 -9.55 16.78
CA VAL A 114 -4.08 -10.22 17.82
C VAL A 114 -2.62 -10.25 17.39
N TYR A 115 -1.83 -9.39 17.97
CA TYR A 115 -0.40 -9.32 17.67
C TYR A 115 0.42 -10.24 18.57
N SER A 116 1.41 -10.92 17.97
CA SER A 116 2.42 -11.63 18.75
C SER A 116 3.17 -10.68 19.69
N TRP A 117 3.63 -11.19 20.84
CA TRP A 117 4.41 -10.39 21.79
C TRP A 117 5.68 -9.80 21.14
N LYS A 118 6.28 -10.52 20.18
CA LYS A 118 7.46 -10.05 19.42
C LYS A 118 7.14 -8.81 18.58
N LEU A 119 6.02 -8.81 17.87
CA LEU A 119 5.58 -7.65 17.07
C LEU A 119 5.24 -6.46 17.98
N LYS A 120 4.56 -6.71 19.11
CA LYS A 120 4.26 -5.67 20.10
C LYS A 120 5.55 -5.05 20.66
N ALA A 121 6.53 -5.88 21.00
CA ALA A 121 7.83 -5.42 21.50
C ALA A 121 8.58 -4.62 20.42
N LEU A 122 8.60 -5.10 19.19
CA LEU A 122 9.25 -4.42 18.06
C LEU A 122 8.66 -3.01 17.85
N VAL A 123 7.35 -2.91 17.74
CA VAL A 123 6.68 -1.61 17.53
C VAL A 123 6.91 -0.67 18.72
N LYS A 124 6.82 -1.19 19.94
CA LYS A 124 6.96 -0.39 21.17
C LYS A 124 8.39 0.09 21.45
N ILE A 125 9.40 -0.68 21.04
CA ILE A 125 10.82 -0.36 21.30
C ILE A 125 11.46 0.28 20.07
N ALA A 126 11.29 -0.30 18.88
CA ALA A 126 11.92 0.20 17.67
C ALA A 126 11.21 1.44 17.09
N GLY A 127 9.91 1.61 17.31
CA GLY A 127 9.15 2.76 16.83
C GLY A 127 9.69 4.11 17.32
N PRO A 128 9.85 4.31 18.64
CA PRO A 128 10.43 5.55 19.19
C PRO A 128 11.86 5.81 18.73
N ILE A 129 12.69 4.76 18.60
CA ILE A 129 14.08 4.85 18.11
C ILE A 129 14.11 5.27 16.64
N ALA A 130 13.29 4.65 15.81
CA ALA A 130 13.17 4.97 14.39
C ALA A 130 12.67 6.41 14.16
N ARG A 131 11.73 6.89 15.01
CA ARG A 131 11.25 8.26 15.01
C ARG A 131 12.32 9.26 15.43
N LEU A 132 13.07 8.96 16.52
CA LEU A 132 14.18 9.80 16.96
C LEU A 132 15.29 9.93 15.92
N ALA A 133 15.59 8.84 15.20
CA ALA A 133 16.53 8.81 14.10
C ALA A 133 15.96 9.41 12.78
N ARG A 134 14.71 9.89 12.77
CA ARG A 134 13.99 10.39 11.58
C ARG A 134 13.94 9.39 10.43
N PHE A 135 13.99 8.12 10.75
CA PHE A 135 13.99 7.04 9.75
C PHE A 135 12.55 6.60 9.39
N ALA A 136 11.67 6.49 10.39
CA ALA A 136 10.27 6.14 10.19
C ALA A 136 9.38 6.82 11.24
N ASP A 137 8.18 7.23 10.83
CA ASP A 137 7.12 7.73 11.71
C ASP A 137 5.89 6.84 11.57
N LEU A 138 5.78 5.85 12.46
CA LEU A 138 4.65 4.90 12.46
C LEU A 138 3.36 5.58 12.92
N ASP A 139 3.45 6.60 13.79
CA ASP A 139 2.28 7.34 14.27
C ASP A 139 1.64 8.14 13.13
N ASP A 140 2.45 8.69 12.21
CA ASP A 140 1.94 9.37 11.02
C ASP A 140 1.22 8.41 10.06
N GLN A 141 1.72 7.16 9.93
CA GLN A 141 1.02 6.14 9.14
C GLN A 141 -0.31 5.72 9.80
N VAL A 142 -0.37 5.65 11.14
CA VAL A 142 -1.62 5.41 11.88
C VAL A 142 -2.61 6.54 11.62
N GLU A 143 -2.17 7.80 11.68
CA GLU A 143 -3.02 8.96 11.40
C GLU A 143 -3.49 8.98 9.95
N ALA A 144 -2.63 8.64 8.98
CA ALA A 144 -3.01 8.48 7.58
C ALA A 144 -4.16 7.48 7.41
N CYS A 145 -4.00 6.28 7.98
CA CYS A 145 -5.03 5.24 7.89
C CYS A 145 -6.32 5.64 8.63
N ARG A 146 -6.23 6.33 9.76
CA ARG A 146 -7.40 6.87 10.48
C ARG A 146 -8.24 7.79 9.59
N ARG A 147 -7.59 8.67 8.83
CA ARG A 147 -8.28 9.56 7.87
C ARG A 147 -8.95 8.76 6.76
N VAL A 148 -8.26 7.77 6.21
CA VAL A 148 -8.81 6.89 5.17
C VAL A 148 -10.04 6.15 5.70
N PHE A 149 -9.97 5.55 6.89
CA PHE A 149 -11.07 4.80 7.50
C PHE A 149 -12.30 5.66 7.81
N ALA A 150 -12.09 6.96 8.09
CA ALA A 150 -13.17 7.90 8.36
C ALA A 150 -13.80 8.50 7.10
N SER A 151 -13.27 8.21 5.91
CA SER A 151 -13.78 8.76 4.65
C SER A 151 -14.88 7.89 4.04
N ASP A 152 -15.79 8.52 3.27
CA ASP A 152 -16.82 7.83 2.51
C ASP A 152 -16.36 7.38 1.10
N THR A 153 -15.05 7.48 0.82
CA THR A 153 -14.47 7.07 -0.46
C THR A 153 -14.46 5.54 -0.61
N ARG A 154 -14.31 5.04 -1.83
CA ARG A 154 -14.23 3.58 -2.10
C ARG A 154 -12.83 3.05 -1.78
N TRP A 155 -12.43 3.13 -0.53
CA TRP A 155 -11.08 2.77 -0.08
C TRP A 155 -10.92 1.28 0.24
N THR A 156 -9.67 0.80 0.10
CA THR A 156 -9.11 -0.41 0.72
C THR A 156 -7.74 -0.07 1.31
N VAL A 157 -7.44 -0.59 2.49
CA VAL A 157 -6.10 -0.46 3.10
C VAL A 157 -5.45 -1.84 3.19
N VAL A 158 -4.54 -2.15 2.28
CA VAL A 158 -3.81 -3.42 2.24
C VAL A 158 -2.70 -3.41 3.28
N ARG A 159 -2.81 -4.29 4.27
CA ARG A 159 -1.87 -4.40 5.39
C ARG A 159 -0.83 -5.48 5.09
N GLY A 160 0.42 -5.04 4.86
CA GLY A 160 1.52 -5.91 4.51
C GLY A 160 2.22 -6.53 5.72
N SER A 161 2.70 -7.74 5.50
CA SER A 161 3.64 -8.46 6.35
C SER A 161 5.09 -8.04 6.04
N ASP A 162 6.07 -8.81 6.51
CA ASP A 162 7.46 -8.66 6.10
C ASP A 162 7.59 -8.92 4.59
N LEU A 163 8.27 -8.00 3.90
CA LEU A 163 8.42 -8.07 2.44
C LEU A 163 9.76 -8.67 2.05
N GLU A 164 9.74 -9.68 1.21
CA GLU A 164 10.94 -10.26 0.59
C GLU A 164 10.97 -10.05 -0.92
N GLU A 165 12.15 -10.13 -1.51
CA GLU A 165 12.34 -10.11 -2.95
C GLU A 165 12.17 -11.54 -3.51
N GLY A 166 11.87 -11.67 -4.78
CA GLY A 166 11.78 -12.93 -5.51
C GLY A 166 10.70 -12.93 -6.56
N GLU A 167 10.60 -14.04 -7.28
CA GLU A 167 9.56 -14.24 -8.29
C GLU A 167 8.17 -14.36 -7.65
N SER A 168 7.15 -14.01 -8.40
CA SER A 168 5.76 -14.09 -7.94
C SER A 168 5.35 -15.52 -7.61
N GLN A 169 4.66 -15.67 -6.50
CA GLN A 169 4.01 -16.90 -6.06
C GLN A 169 2.50 -16.87 -6.33
N GLY A 170 2.02 -15.79 -6.95
CA GLY A 170 0.61 -15.54 -7.23
C GLY A 170 -0.08 -14.66 -6.19
N LEU A 171 -1.39 -14.48 -6.37
CA LEU A 171 -2.17 -13.59 -5.52
C LEU A 171 -2.10 -14.03 -4.04
N PRO A 172 -1.66 -13.14 -3.13
CA PRO A 172 -1.63 -13.42 -1.69
C PRO A 172 -2.97 -13.86 -1.13
N VAL A 173 -2.93 -14.66 -0.08
CA VAL A 173 -4.09 -14.91 0.77
C VAL A 173 -4.23 -13.80 1.81
N TRP A 174 -5.45 -13.62 2.32
CA TRP A 174 -5.70 -12.55 3.27
C TRP A 174 -6.69 -12.95 4.36
N SER A 175 -6.65 -12.24 5.47
CA SER A 175 -7.67 -12.26 6.51
C SER A 175 -8.00 -10.85 6.97
N ARG A 176 -9.17 -10.70 7.62
CA ARG A 176 -9.59 -9.41 8.23
C ARG A 176 -8.72 -9.02 9.40
N HIS A 177 -8.23 -9.99 10.18
CA HIS A 177 -7.51 -9.73 11.43
C HIS A 177 -6.12 -10.35 11.41
N VAL A 178 -5.13 -9.58 11.81
CA VAL A 178 -3.81 -10.10 12.14
C VAL A 178 -3.95 -11.01 13.37
N GLY A 179 -3.29 -12.16 13.35
CA GLY A 179 -3.44 -13.21 14.37
C GLY A 179 -4.27 -14.40 13.88
N ASP A 180 -4.95 -14.27 12.74
CA ASP A 180 -5.51 -15.41 12.04
C ASP A 180 -4.40 -16.42 11.71
N PRO A 181 -4.58 -17.72 11.99
CA PRO A 181 -3.59 -18.76 11.71
C PRO A 181 -3.08 -18.79 10.27
N ILE A 182 -3.87 -18.43 9.28
CA ILE A 182 -3.45 -18.36 7.87
C ILE A 182 -2.30 -17.34 7.66
N LEU A 183 -2.21 -16.31 8.50
CA LEU A 183 -1.22 -15.26 8.43
C LEU A 183 0.06 -15.56 9.24
N GLN A 184 0.17 -16.69 9.90
CA GLN A 184 1.23 -17.02 10.85
C GLN A 184 2.66 -16.92 10.27
N SER A 185 2.82 -17.18 8.97
CA SER A 185 4.13 -17.15 8.29
C SER A 185 4.71 -15.74 8.11
N ASN A 186 3.91 -14.70 8.17
CA ASN A 186 4.32 -13.27 8.16
C ASN A 186 5.29 -12.87 7.03
N ILE A 187 5.22 -13.48 5.86
CA ILE A 187 6.11 -13.15 4.72
C ILE A 187 5.27 -13.00 3.45
N THR A 188 5.56 -11.95 2.67
CA THR A 188 4.95 -11.74 1.34
C THR A 188 6.02 -11.30 0.33
N ARG A 189 6.02 -11.86 -0.86
CA ARG A 189 6.83 -11.34 -1.97
C ARG A 189 6.37 -9.93 -2.32
N ARG A 190 7.31 -9.03 -2.54
CA ARG A 190 7.00 -7.63 -2.88
C ARG A 190 6.19 -7.52 -4.17
N VAL A 191 6.49 -8.33 -5.16
CA VAL A 191 5.73 -8.41 -6.41
C VAL A 191 4.30 -8.87 -6.16
N ASP A 192 4.08 -9.80 -5.24
CA ASP A 192 2.75 -10.32 -4.91
C ASP A 192 1.94 -9.31 -4.09
N PHE A 193 2.61 -8.54 -3.22
CA PHE A 193 1.95 -7.40 -2.57
C PHE A 193 1.43 -6.41 -3.60
N ALA A 194 2.26 -6.05 -4.59
CA ALA A 194 1.85 -5.19 -5.69
C ALA A 194 0.70 -5.81 -6.51
N LEU A 195 0.76 -7.12 -6.75
CA LEU A 195 -0.29 -7.87 -7.44
C LEU A 195 -1.63 -7.77 -6.71
N PHE A 196 -1.63 -7.92 -5.37
CA PHE A 196 -2.84 -7.79 -4.57
C PHE A 196 -3.40 -6.37 -4.62
N MET A 197 -2.54 -5.35 -4.51
CA MET A 197 -2.99 -3.95 -4.58
C MET A 197 -3.62 -3.61 -5.94
N VAL A 198 -3.01 -4.06 -7.04
CA VAL A 198 -3.55 -3.81 -8.39
C VAL A 198 -4.85 -4.60 -8.59
N ALA A 199 -4.93 -5.85 -8.12
CA ALA A 199 -6.15 -6.65 -8.18
C ALA A 199 -7.31 -6.06 -7.33
N ALA A 200 -6.98 -5.40 -6.23
CA ALA A 200 -7.97 -4.76 -5.37
C ALA A 200 -8.70 -3.58 -6.05
N LEU A 201 -8.16 -3.01 -7.14
CA LEU A 201 -8.85 -1.97 -7.91
C LEU A 201 -10.16 -2.47 -8.53
N GLU A 202 -10.23 -3.74 -8.88
CA GLU A 202 -11.38 -4.37 -9.56
C GLU A 202 -12.22 -5.25 -8.60
N ASN A 203 -11.83 -5.35 -7.33
CA ASN A 203 -12.54 -6.18 -6.35
C ASN A 203 -13.36 -5.30 -5.39
N ASP A 204 -14.67 -5.23 -5.64
CA ASP A 204 -15.59 -4.43 -4.82
C ASP A 204 -15.84 -5.03 -3.42
N GLU A 205 -15.58 -6.33 -3.20
CA GLU A 205 -15.66 -6.95 -1.86
C GLU A 205 -14.64 -6.37 -0.88
N LEU A 206 -13.56 -5.77 -1.40
CA LEU A 206 -12.54 -5.12 -0.60
C LEU A 206 -12.82 -3.65 -0.29
N ILE A 207 -13.93 -3.08 -0.77
CA ILE A 207 -14.32 -1.71 -0.41
C ILE A 207 -14.61 -1.64 1.09
N HIS A 208 -14.05 -0.65 1.75
CA HIS A 208 -14.09 -0.45 3.19
C HIS A 208 -13.52 -1.63 4.00
N GLN A 209 -12.56 -2.35 3.41
CA GLN A 209 -11.83 -3.43 4.08
C GLN A 209 -10.36 -3.08 4.28
N ALA A 210 -9.78 -3.64 5.34
CA ALA A 210 -8.35 -3.54 5.62
C ALA A 210 -7.71 -4.94 5.67
N PRO A 211 -7.61 -5.66 4.52
CA PRO A 211 -7.08 -7.01 4.48
C PRO A 211 -5.62 -7.07 4.94
N ALA A 212 -5.32 -7.95 5.89
CA ALA A 212 -3.95 -8.35 6.21
C ALA A 212 -3.56 -9.52 5.29
N ILE A 213 -2.46 -9.38 4.56
CA ILE A 213 -2.06 -10.34 3.53
C ILE A 213 -0.78 -11.09 3.88
N VAL A 214 -0.64 -12.31 3.36
CA VAL A 214 0.57 -13.13 3.41
C VAL A 214 0.75 -13.89 2.11
N GLY A 215 1.99 -14.24 1.77
CA GLY A 215 2.32 -14.97 0.54
C GLY A 215 1.55 -16.29 0.43
N ARG A 216 1.04 -16.57 -0.77
CA ARG A 216 0.22 -17.75 -1.05
C ARG A 216 0.92 -19.08 -0.82
N GLN A 217 2.24 -19.16 -1.02
CA GLN A 217 3.03 -20.39 -0.88
C GLN A 217 3.75 -20.47 0.47
N THR A 218 3.33 -19.69 1.45
CA THR A 218 3.88 -19.78 2.80
C THR A 218 3.34 -21.03 3.53
N PRO A 219 4.07 -21.58 4.52
CA PRO A 219 3.64 -22.76 5.25
C PRO A 219 2.24 -22.60 5.86
N SER A 220 1.92 -21.44 6.44
CA SER A 220 0.59 -21.22 7.03
C SER A 220 -0.51 -21.18 5.97
N SER A 221 -0.28 -20.55 4.83
CA SER A 221 -1.26 -20.48 3.73
C SER A 221 -1.54 -21.86 3.14
N LEU A 222 -0.49 -22.68 2.94
CA LEU A 222 -0.62 -24.04 2.41
C LEU A 222 -1.35 -24.96 3.39
N ALA A 223 -1.09 -24.83 4.68
CA ALA A 223 -1.81 -25.61 5.71
C ALA A 223 -3.32 -25.32 5.69
N TYR A 224 -3.74 -24.10 5.39
CA TYR A 224 -5.15 -23.72 5.25
C TYR A 224 -5.77 -24.15 3.93
N ALA A 225 -5.01 -24.20 2.84
CA ALA A 225 -5.50 -24.64 1.55
C ALA A 225 -5.73 -26.16 1.50
N THR A 226 -5.10 -26.93 2.39
CA THR A 226 -5.22 -28.40 2.50
C THR A 226 -6.08 -28.85 3.67
N GLY A 227 -6.69 -27.92 4.42
CA GLY A 227 -7.65 -28.22 5.49
C GLY A 227 -8.96 -28.78 4.95
N PRO A 228 -9.68 -29.59 5.74
CA PRO A 228 -10.82 -30.37 5.31
C PRO A 228 -11.99 -29.56 4.81
#